data_11080a614e8b86c5ecab7638527e8e67
#
_entry.id   11080a614e8b86c5ecab7638527e8e67
#
_cell.length_a   1.000
_cell.length_b   1.000
_cell.length_c   1.000
_cell.angle_alpha   90.00
_cell.angle_beta   90.00
_cell.angle_gamma   90.00
#
_symmetry.space_group_name_H-M   'P 1'
#
loop_
_entity.id
_entity.type
_entity.pdbx_description
1 polymer ?
#
loop_
_entity_poly.entity_id
_entity_poly.type
_entity_poly.pdbx_seq_one_letter_code
_entity_poly.pdbx_strand_id
1 'polypeptide(L)'
;MGRHSKEKNLITLVKVFNNIIKNSEKENKKDNENQNQNQNQKEDEYGDNILEKKIYLLMVGDGKETKELIKYVEENKLTDRIIFLGNKKNPYPYFKMADYVILTSLNEGYPVVFQEAMILDKKILTTDVSDAVIDIKEQQRGYIISFDEKNMKNEIIEIVKKEEQQENEIKLKKYNYIEENNINNDKIYKDILELVKE
;
A
#
# COMPACT_ATOMS: atom_id res chain seq x y z
N MET A 1 12.35 0.85 -1.66
CA MET A 1 13.39 1.60 -2.40
C MET A 1 14.75 0.96 -2.17
N GLY A 2 15.63 0.93 -3.18
CA GLY A 2 17.00 0.42 -3.02
C GLY A 2 17.50 -0.42 -4.18
N ARG A 3 18.60 -1.15 -3.93
CA ARG A 3 19.20 -2.01 -4.95
C ARG A 3 18.34 -3.23 -5.25
N HIS A 4 18.05 -3.51 -6.51
CA HIS A 4 17.36 -4.72 -6.93
C HIS A 4 18.32 -5.91 -6.94
N SER A 5 18.41 -6.59 -5.82
CA SER A 5 19.28 -7.74 -5.58
C SER A 5 18.54 -8.89 -4.89
N LYS A 6 19.12 -10.10 -4.93
CA LYS A 6 18.49 -11.30 -4.33
C LYS A 6 18.14 -11.16 -2.85
N GLU A 7 18.98 -10.43 -2.11
CA GLU A 7 18.77 -10.19 -0.68
C GLU A 7 17.50 -9.40 -0.41
N LYS A 8 17.07 -8.56 -1.36
CA LYS A 8 15.83 -7.77 -1.25
C LYS A 8 14.56 -8.57 -1.56
N ASN A 9 14.70 -9.77 -2.12
CA ASN A 9 13.60 -10.70 -2.42
C ASN A 9 12.42 -10.06 -3.16
N LEU A 10 12.73 -9.18 -4.10
CA LEU A 10 11.73 -8.40 -4.82
C LEU A 10 10.86 -9.25 -5.74
N ILE A 11 11.36 -10.41 -6.19
CA ILE A 11 10.57 -11.32 -7.01
C ILE A 11 9.36 -11.88 -6.25
N THR A 12 9.53 -12.22 -4.97
CA THR A 12 8.42 -12.66 -4.12
C THR A 12 7.39 -11.53 -3.96
N LEU A 13 7.85 -10.30 -3.72
CA LEU A 13 6.97 -9.14 -3.63
C LEU A 13 6.14 -8.94 -4.90
N VAL A 14 6.78 -8.98 -6.07
CA VAL A 14 6.10 -8.81 -7.36
C VAL A 14 5.08 -9.93 -7.59
N LYS A 15 5.38 -11.18 -7.23
CA LYS A 15 4.44 -12.32 -7.31
C LYS A 15 3.26 -12.15 -6.36
N VAL A 16 3.50 -11.69 -5.13
CA VAL A 16 2.45 -11.38 -4.15
C VAL A 16 1.50 -10.33 -4.70
N PHE A 17 2.02 -9.23 -5.25
CA PHE A 17 1.21 -8.18 -5.87
C PHE A 17 0.43 -8.68 -7.09
N ASN A 18 1.04 -9.51 -7.94
CA ASN A 18 0.33 -10.18 -9.03
C ASN A 18 -0.90 -10.96 -8.52
N ASN A 19 -0.73 -11.74 -7.44
CA ASN A 19 -1.80 -12.52 -6.85
C ASN A 19 -2.90 -11.65 -6.21
N ILE A 20 -2.53 -10.53 -5.58
CA ILE A 20 -3.48 -9.56 -5.03
C ILE A 20 -4.29 -8.94 -6.17
N ILE A 21 -3.65 -8.43 -7.22
CA ILE A 21 -4.30 -7.79 -8.37
C ILE A 21 -5.25 -8.76 -9.08
N LYS A 22 -4.81 -10.00 -9.36
CA LYS A 22 -5.66 -11.00 -10.01
C LYS A 22 -6.87 -11.42 -9.20
N ASN A 23 -6.77 -11.43 -7.87
CA ASN A 23 -7.92 -11.75 -7.01
C ASN A 23 -8.93 -10.59 -7.03
N SER A 24 -8.46 -9.34 -6.96
CA SER A 24 -9.35 -8.17 -7.03
C SER A 24 -10.15 -8.13 -8.33
N GLU A 25 -9.54 -8.46 -9.45
CA GLU A 25 -10.22 -8.48 -10.75
C GLU A 25 -11.27 -9.59 -10.86
N LYS A 26 -11.09 -10.72 -10.18
CA LYS A 26 -12.04 -11.83 -10.16
C LYS A 26 -13.26 -11.55 -9.30
N GLU A 27 -13.07 -10.88 -8.16
CA GLU A 27 -14.15 -10.50 -7.25
C GLU A 27 -15.03 -9.43 -7.91
N ASN A 28 -14.43 -8.39 -8.49
CA ASN A 28 -15.18 -7.36 -9.24
C ASN A 28 -16.01 -7.89 -10.41
N LYS A 29 -15.58 -8.98 -11.05
CA LYS A 29 -16.39 -9.63 -12.12
C LYS A 29 -17.59 -10.38 -11.57
N LYS A 30 -17.46 -11.05 -10.44
CA LYS A 30 -18.57 -11.79 -9.79
C LYS A 30 -19.66 -10.84 -9.28
N ASP A 31 -19.27 -9.70 -8.73
CA ASP A 31 -20.23 -8.70 -8.22
C ASP A 31 -21.01 -8.06 -9.35
N ASN A 32 -20.39 -7.79 -10.49
CA ASN A 32 -21.08 -7.28 -11.68
C ASN A 32 -22.05 -8.29 -12.32
N GLU A 33 -21.75 -9.59 -12.24
CA GLU A 33 -22.66 -10.65 -12.73
C GLU A 33 -23.86 -10.84 -11.80
N ASN A 34 -23.67 -10.67 -10.48
CA ASN A 34 -24.75 -10.80 -9.48
C ASN A 34 -25.67 -9.55 -9.44
N GLN A 35 -25.18 -8.36 -9.74
CA GLN A 35 -26.01 -7.14 -9.80
C GLN A 35 -27.01 -7.15 -10.98
N ASN A 36 -26.74 -7.88 -12.04
CA ASN A 36 -27.68 -8.02 -13.16
C ASN A 36 -28.90 -8.95 -12.87
N GLN A 37 -28.93 -9.64 -11.74
CA GLN A 37 -30.03 -10.55 -11.40
C GLN A 37 -30.96 -10.07 -10.28
N ASN A 38 -30.64 -8.99 -9.53
CA ASN A 38 -31.47 -8.52 -8.43
C ASN A 38 -31.59 -6.98 -8.40
N GLN A 39 -32.56 -6.46 -9.15
CA GLN A 39 -32.96 -5.03 -9.06
C GLN A 39 -33.98 -4.75 -7.95
N ASN A 40 -33.99 -5.48 -6.87
CA ASN A 40 -34.81 -5.12 -5.70
C ASN A 40 -34.23 -5.74 -4.44
N GLN A 41 -33.38 -4.98 -3.72
CA GLN A 41 -33.37 -4.96 -2.25
C GLN A 41 -32.17 -4.21 -1.69
N LYS A 42 -32.52 -3.15 -0.95
CA LYS A 42 -31.82 -2.57 0.22
C LYS A 42 -30.44 -1.94 0.05
N GLU A 43 -30.46 -0.62 0.10
CA GLU A 43 -29.55 0.23 0.86
C GLU A 43 -29.28 -0.41 2.23
N ASP A 44 -28.01 -0.51 2.63
CA ASP A 44 -27.41 -0.95 3.91
C ASP A 44 -26.58 -2.25 3.81
N GLU A 45 -25.63 -2.27 2.88
CA GLU A 45 -24.44 -3.10 3.05
C GLU A 45 -23.24 -2.30 2.52
N TYR A 46 -22.51 -1.67 3.43
CA TYR A 46 -21.11 -1.30 3.21
C TYR A 46 -20.35 -2.60 2.98
N GLY A 47 -20.49 -3.13 1.79
CA GLY A 47 -19.76 -4.30 1.34
C GLY A 47 -18.26 -4.01 1.40
N ASP A 48 -17.54 -4.83 2.13
CA ASP A 48 -16.09 -4.87 2.35
C ASP A 48 -15.27 -5.02 1.04
N ASN A 49 -15.51 -4.19 0.03
CA ASN A 49 -14.84 -4.27 -1.26
C ASN A 49 -13.61 -3.37 -1.31
N ILE A 50 -12.61 -3.68 -0.47
CA ILE A 50 -11.27 -3.07 -0.52
C ILE A 50 -10.60 -3.25 -1.90
N LEU A 51 -11.10 -4.17 -2.68
CA LEU A 51 -10.58 -4.49 -4.00
C LEU A 51 -11.11 -3.55 -5.09
N GLU A 52 -11.98 -2.59 -4.78
CA GLU A 52 -12.37 -1.52 -5.70
C GLU A 52 -11.24 -0.51 -5.93
N LYS A 53 -10.38 -0.30 -4.93
CA LYS A 53 -9.22 0.59 -5.09
C LYS A 53 -8.12 -0.09 -5.88
N LYS A 54 -7.63 0.61 -6.88
CA LYS A 54 -6.46 0.16 -7.65
C LYS A 54 -5.21 0.23 -6.78
N ILE A 55 -4.59 -0.93 -6.51
CA ILE A 55 -3.32 -1.04 -5.80
C ILE A 55 -2.17 -0.88 -6.79
N TYR A 56 -1.16 -0.09 -6.43
CA TYR A 56 0.05 0.14 -7.21
C TYR A 56 1.30 -0.23 -6.41
N LEU A 57 2.30 -0.78 -7.08
CA LEU A 57 3.64 -1.00 -6.52
C LEU A 57 4.65 -0.13 -7.27
N LEU A 58 5.29 0.79 -6.54
CA LEU A 58 6.35 1.64 -7.09
C LEU A 58 7.72 1.07 -6.73
N MET A 59 8.49 0.71 -7.74
CA MET A 59 9.83 0.13 -7.60
C MET A 59 10.87 1.23 -7.87
N VAL A 60 11.43 1.81 -6.79
CA VAL A 60 12.46 2.88 -6.88
C VAL A 60 13.83 2.27 -6.64
N GLY A 61 14.69 2.36 -7.63
CA GLY A 61 16.02 1.78 -7.60
C GLY A 61 16.35 0.99 -8.87
N ASP A 62 17.49 0.35 -8.86
CA ASP A 62 17.95 -0.50 -9.95
C ASP A 62 18.92 -1.57 -9.42
N GLY A 63 19.18 -2.59 -10.22
CA GLY A 63 20.15 -3.63 -9.86
C GLY A 63 20.13 -4.84 -10.78
N LYS A 64 20.82 -5.89 -10.35
CA LYS A 64 21.03 -7.08 -11.18
C LYS A 64 19.74 -7.81 -11.54
N GLU A 65 18.73 -7.73 -10.67
CA GLU A 65 17.43 -8.41 -10.86
C GLU A 65 16.41 -7.57 -11.64
N THR A 66 16.68 -6.28 -11.89
CA THR A 66 15.69 -5.38 -12.54
C THR A 66 15.14 -5.95 -13.85
N LYS A 67 16.01 -6.51 -14.70
CA LYS A 67 15.59 -7.05 -16.00
C LYS A 67 14.64 -8.25 -15.86
N GLU A 68 14.92 -9.14 -14.91
CA GLU A 68 14.08 -10.30 -14.61
C GLU A 68 12.72 -9.89 -14.05
N LEU A 69 12.72 -8.92 -13.13
CA LEU A 69 11.52 -8.36 -12.55
C LEU A 69 10.63 -7.68 -13.61
N ILE A 70 11.20 -6.86 -14.47
CA ILE A 70 10.47 -6.21 -15.59
C ILE A 70 9.86 -7.27 -16.50
N LYS A 71 10.65 -8.27 -16.92
CA LYS A 71 10.18 -9.36 -17.76
C LYS A 71 8.98 -10.08 -17.14
N TYR A 72 9.04 -10.40 -15.84
CA TYR A 72 7.93 -11.04 -15.12
C TYR A 72 6.67 -10.14 -15.13
N VAL A 73 6.83 -8.85 -14.91
CA VAL A 73 5.73 -7.88 -14.89
C VAL A 73 5.07 -7.75 -16.28
N GLU A 74 5.86 -7.71 -17.35
CA GLU A 74 5.39 -7.67 -18.74
C GLU A 74 4.64 -8.95 -19.12
N GLU A 75 5.23 -10.13 -18.85
CA GLU A 75 4.61 -11.44 -19.13
C GLU A 75 3.28 -11.64 -18.39
N ASN A 76 3.11 -11.03 -17.22
CA ASN A 76 1.89 -11.10 -16.42
C ASN A 76 0.92 -9.92 -16.65
N LYS A 77 1.23 -8.99 -17.59
CA LYS A 77 0.41 -7.81 -17.94
C LYS A 77 0.14 -6.88 -16.75
N LEU A 78 1.18 -6.60 -15.96
CA LEU A 78 1.10 -5.79 -14.74
C LEU A 78 1.75 -4.42 -14.88
N THR A 79 2.14 -4.01 -16.08
CA THR A 79 2.92 -2.78 -16.34
C THR A 79 2.21 -1.48 -15.97
N ASP A 80 0.89 -1.51 -15.88
CA ASP A 80 0.04 -0.42 -15.41
C ASP A 80 -0.14 -0.35 -13.89
N ARG A 81 0.31 -1.39 -13.15
CA ARG A 81 0.13 -1.55 -11.71
C ARG A 81 1.46 -1.69 -10.95
N ILE A 82 2.51 -2.21 -11.57
CA ILE A 82 3.86 -2.34 -11.01
C ILE A 82 4.80 -1.50 -11.84
N ILE A 83 5.23 -0.37 -11.30
CA ILE A 83 5.91 0.70 -12.03
C ILE A 83 7.38 0.77 -11.61
N PHE A 84 8.28 0.52 -12.54
CA PHE A 84 9.71 0.67 -12.32
C PHE A 84 10.15 2.10 -12.61
N LEU A 85 10.57 2.81 -11.57
CA LEU A 85 10.98 4.21 -11.65
C LEU A 85 12.48 4.40 -11.89
N GLY A 86 13.29 3.34 -11.75
CA GLY A 86 14.74 3.40 -11.80
C GLY A 86 15.33 4.18 -10.62
N ASN A 87 16.62 4.52 -10.74
CA ASN A 87 17.31 5.31 -9.74
C ASN A 87 16.83 6.77 -9.74
N LYS A 88 16.50 7.30 -8.57
CA LYS A 88 16.09 8.71 -8.37
C LYS A 88 17.08 9.44 -7.48
N LYS A 89 17.51 10.64 -7.89
CA LYS A 89 18.35 11.51 -7.05
C LYS A 89 17.63 11.96 -5.79
N ASN A 90 16.34 12.25 -5.91
CA ASN A 90 15.45 12.54 -4.78
C ASN A 90 14.29 11.55 -4.78
N PRO A 91 14.29 10.55 -3.88
CA PRO A 91 13.22 9.56 -3.79
C PRO A 91 12.05 10.00 -2.89
N TYR A 92 12.19 11.05 -2.11
CA TYR A 92 11.23 11.44 -1.08
C TYR A 92 9.83 11.81 -1.58
N PRO A 93 9.64 12.39 -2.78
CA PRO A 93 8.29 12.57 -3.34
C PRO A 93 7.52 11.25 -3.49
N TYR A 94 8.20 10.17 -3.85
CA TYR A 94 7.58 8.84 -3.96
C TYR A 94 7.22 8.24 -2.61
N PHE A 95 8.03 8.49 -1.56
CA PHE A 95 7.67 8.14 -0.18
C PHE A 95 6.41 8.88 0.27
N LYS A 96 6.36 10.19 0.04
CA LYS A 96 5.18 11.00 0.42
C LYS A 96 3.90 10.53 -0.25
N MET A 97 3.98 10.12 -1.51
CA MET A 97 2.84 9.63 -2.29
C MET A 97 2.39 8.23 -1.88
N ALA A 98 3.28 7.39 -1.34
CA ALA A 98 2.96 6.02 -0.95
C ALA A 98 2.16 6.00 0.37
N ASP A 99 1.23 5.05 0.47
CA ASP A 99 0.52 4.74 1.72
C ASP A 99 1.42 3.90 2.64
N TYR A 100 2.19 2.97 2.06
CA TYR A 100 3.09 2.08 2.78
C TYR A 100 4.47 2.03 2.12
N VAL A 101 5.49 1.81 2.95
CA VAL A 101 6.84 1.44 2.51
C VAL A 101 7.03 -0.04 2.79
N ILE A 102 7.37 -0.83 1.76
CA ILE A 102 7.46 -2.28 1.88
C ILE A 102 8.88 -2.79 1.67
N LEU A 103 9.35 -3.67 2.57
CA LEU A 103 10.62 -4.39 2.50
C LEU A 103 10.38 -5.88 2.69
N THR A 104 10.83 -6.67 1.73
CA THR A 104 10.72 -8.13 1.73
C THR A 104 12.09 -8.82 1.81
N SER A 105 13.10 -8.10 2.31
CA SER A 105 14.48 -8.57 2.37
C SER A 105 14.61 -9.89 3.12
N LEU A 106 15.59 -10.70 2.72
CA LEU A 106 15.93 -11.97 3.40
C LEU A 106 16.91 -11.74 4.54
N ASN A 107 17.70 -10.68 4.48
CA ASN A 107 18.66 -10.27 5.49
C ASN A 107 18.95 -8.78 5.38
N GLU A 108 18.97 -8.09 6.50
CA GLU A 108 19.32 -6.67 6.62
C GLU A 108 20.07 -6.42 7.92
N GLY A 109 20.97 -5.45 7.92
CA GLY A 109 21.46 -4.85 9.16
C GLY A 109 20.39 -3.90 9.73
N TYR A 110 20.64 -2.59 9.66
CA TYR A 110 19.64 -1.59 9.98
C TYR A 110 19.26 -0.85 8.68
N PRO A 111 18.09 -1.11 8.09
CA PRO A 111 17.74 -0.50 6.79
C PRO A 111 17.53 1.01 6.93
N VAL A 112 18.31 1.81 6.22
CA VAL A 112 18.16 3.29 6.20
C VAL A 112 16.75 3.70 5.78
N VAL A 113 16.13 2.92 4.90
CA VAL A 113 14.75 3.17 4.44
C VAL A 113 13.71 3.14 5.58
N PHE A 114 13.99 2.48 6.69
CA PHE A 114 13.11 2.52 7.88
C PHE A 114 13.13 3.90 8.52
N GLN A 115 14.33 4.49 8.71
CA GLN A 115 14.45 5.84 9.24
C GLN A 115 13.78 6.86 8.32
N GLU A 116 14.01 6.73 7.01
CA GLU A 116 13.39 7.59 6.00
C GLU A 116 11.86 7.52 6.04
N ALA A 117 11.30 6.31 6.15
CA ALA A 117 9.87 6.10 6.26
C ALA A 117 9.29 6.69 7.57
N MET A 118 9.98 6.49 8.71
CA MET A 118 9.56 7.04 9.99
C MET A 118 9.57 8.58 10.01
N ILE A 119 10.61 9.21 9.44
CA ILE A 119 10.70 10.67 9.33
C ILE A 119 9.56 11.23 8.48
N LEU A 120 9.15 10.51 7.44
CA LEU A 120 8.08 10.91 6.53
C LEU A 120 6.69 10.43 6.97
N ASP A 121 6.59 9.92 8.21
CA ASP A 121 5.35 9.41 8.81
C ASP A 121 4.65 8.34 7.96
N LYS A 122 5.45 7.42 7.38
CA LYS A 122 4.94 6.31 6.57
C LYS A 122 4.97 5.01 7.35
N LYS A 123 3.91 4.23 7.23
CA LYS A 123 3.85 2.88 7.78
C LYS A 123 4.72 1.93 6.97
N ILE A 124 5.34 1.00 7.68
CA ILE A 124 6.29 0.05 7.11
C ILE A 124 5.69 -1.35 7.13
N LEU A 125 5.74 -2.06 6.00
CA LEU A 125 5.49 -3.49 5.92
C LEU A 125 6.84 -4.18 5.70
N THR A 126 7.25 -5.05 6.61
CA THR A 126 8.58 -5.66 6.51
C THR A 126 8.60 -7.12 6.96
N THR A 127 9.48 -7.91 6.35
CA THR A 127 9.84 -9.23 6.86
C THR A 127 10.70 -9.08 8.12
N ASP A 128 10.70 -10.11 8.99
CA ASP A 128 11.45 -10.13 10.27
C ASP A 128 12.94 -10.45 10.00
N VAL A 129 13.73 -9.44 9.64
CA VAL A 129 15.12 -9.63 9.17
C VAL A 129 16.19 -8.87 9.95
N SER A 130 15.81 -8.04 10.91
CA SER A 130 16.78 -7.26 11.70
C SER A 130 16.18 -6.76 13.01
N ASP A 131 17.06 -6.37 13.95
CA ASP A 131 16.65 -5.76 15.22
C ASP A 131 15.85 -4.46 15.05
N ALA A 132 15.96 -3.80 13.90
CA ALA A 132 15.16 -2.62 13.57
C ALA A 132 13.64 -2.90 13.52
N VAL A 133 13.23 -4.16 13.40
CA VAL A 133 11.84 -4.62 13.49
C VAL A 133 11.25 -4.36 14.88
N ILE A 134 12.08 -4.39 15.93
CA ILE A 134 11.67 -4.08 17.31
C ILE A 134 11.17 -2.65 17.37
N ASP A 135 11.92 -1.69 16.81
CA ASP A 135 11.54 -0.27 16.78
C ASP A 135 10.21 -0.04 16.05
N ILE A 136 9.98 -0.77 14.95
CA ILE A 136 8.74 -0.68 14.19
C ILE A 136 7.53 -1.14 15.02
N LYS A 137 7.67 -2.23 15.77
CA LYS A 137 6.62 -2.77 16.65
C LYS A 137 6.36 -1.86 17.85
N GLU A 138 7.41 -1.47 18.57
CA GLU A 138 7.30 -0.65 19.78
C GLU A 138 6.72 0.73 19.48
N GLN A 139 7.09 1.34 18.36
CA GLN A 139 6.60 2.66 17.95
C GLN A 139 5.31 2.61 17.14
N GLN A 140 4.73 1.43 16.91
CA GLN A 140 3.53 1.22 16.09
C GLN A 140 3.65 1.83 14.68
N ARG A 141 4.86 1.77 14.09
CA ARG A 141 5.20 2.38 12.81
C ARG A 141 5.00 1.44 11.62
N GLY A 142 4.47 0.23 11.83
CA GLY A 142 4.25 -0.71 10.75
C GLY A 142 3.89 -2.12 11.20
N TYR A 143 4.03 -3.04 10.29
CA TYR A 143 3.63 -4.43 10.44
C TYR A 143 4.73 -5.36 9.97
N ILE A 144 4.86 -6.50 10.65
CA ILE A 144 5.73 -7.58 10.23
C ILE A 144 4.91 -8.54 9.38
N ILE A 145 5.45 -8.89 8.22
CA ILE A 145 4.84 -9.80 7.25
C ILE A 145 5.71 -11.05 7.06
N SER A 146 5.08 -12.14 6.71
CA SER A 146 5.73 -13.44 6.50
C SER A 146 6.65 -13.43 5.27
N PHE A 147 7.65 -14.34 5.27
CA PHE A 147 8.46 -14.62 4.08
C PHE A 147 7.71 -15.47 3.05
N ASP A 148 6.75 -16.24 3.49
CA ASP A 148 5.93 -17.11 2.64
C ASP A 148 4.97 -16.29 1.78
N GLU A 149 4.98 -16.56 0.47
CA GLU A 149 4.23 -15.80 -0.54
C GLU A 149 2.72 -15.78 -0.27
N LYS A 150 2.14 -16.92 0.18
CA LYS A 150 0.71 -17.03 0.45
C LYS A 150 0.32 -16.26 1.72
N ASN A 151 1.11 -16.41 2.78
CA ASN A 151 0.86 -15.72 4.05
C ASN A 151 1.08 -14.23 3.88
N MET A 152 2.19 -13.80 3.27
CA MET A 152 2.47 -12.40 2.95
C MET A 152 1.31 -11.73 2.20
N LYS A 153 0.76 -12.41 1.19
CA LYS A 153 -0.41 -11.90 0.45
C LYS A 153 -1.60 -11.64 1.37
N ASN A 154 -1.95 -12.62 2.19
CA ASN A 154 -3.12 -12.52 3.08
C ASN A 154 -2.92 -11.43 4.13
N GLU A 155 -1.74 -11.38 4.74
CA GLU A 155 -1.37 -10.37 5.74
C GLU A 155 -1.43 -8.95 5.16
N ILE A 156 -0.91 -8.72 3.95
CA ILE A 156 -1.00 -7.41 3.30
C ILE A 156 -2.46 -7.01 3.09
N ILE A 157 -3.30 -7.91 2.59
CA ILE A 157 -4.73 -7.66 2.39
C ILE A 157 -5.41 -7.30 3.72
N GLU A 158 -5.17 -8.08 4.77
CA GLU A 158 -5.77 -7.85 6.10
C GLU A 158 -5.32 -6.51 6.71
N ILE A 159 -4.01 -6.18 6.58
CA ILE A 159 -3.47 -4.91 7.07
C ILE A 159 -4.14 -3.72 6.36
N VAL A 160 -4.21 -3.76 5.04
CA VAL A 160 -4.84 -2.69 4.25
C VAL A 160 -6.31 -2.55 4.65
N LYS A 161 -7.05 -3.65 4.79
CA LYS A 161 -8.43 -3.67 5.25
C LYS A 161 -8.61 -2.98 6.60
N LYS A 162 -7.85 -3.40 7.57
CA LYS A 162 -7.90 -2.87 8.93
C LYS A 162 -7.62 -1.36 8.96
N GLU A 163 -6.61 -0.91 8.24
CA GLU A 163 -6.23 0.49 8.19
C GLU A 163 -7.30 1.35 7.52
N GLU A 164 -7.89 0.88 6.43
CA GLU A 164 -8.98 1.60 5.76
C GLU A 164 -10.23 1.72 6.62
N GLN A 165 -10.59 0.67 7.36
CA GLN A 165 -11.71 0.73 8.31
C GLN A 165 -11.45 1.79 9.39
N GLN A 166 -10.24 1.82 9.97
CA GLN A 166 -9.86 2.82 10.97
C GLN A 166 -9.87 4.24 10.39
N GLU A 167 -9.36 4.45 9.19
CA GLU A 167 -9.41 5.76 8.53
C GLU A 167 -10.84 6.22 8.27
N ASN A 168 -11.71 5.32 7.82
CA ASN A 168 -13.11 5.64 7.56
C ASN A 168 -13.85 5.98 8.85
N GLU A 169 -13.60 5.27 9.95
CA GLU A 169 -14.15 5.61 11.25
C GLU A 169 -13.69 6.99 11.74
N ILE A 170 -12.41 7.32 11.56
CA ILE A 170 -11.84 8.62 11.92
C ILE A 170 -12.48 9.73 11.06
N LYS A 171 -12.60 9.50 9.75
CA LYS A 171 -13.24 10.44 8.82
C LYS A 171 -14.70 10.68 9.20
N LEU A 172 -15.45 9.62 9.50
CA LEU A 172 -16.84 9.71 9.91
C LEU A 172 -17.00 10.49 11.23
N LYS A 173 -16.19 10.19 12.24
CA LYS A 173 -16.18 10.93 13.51
C LYS A 173 -15.84 12.40 13.30
N LYS A 174 -14.88 12.71 12.43
CA LYS A 174 -14.51 14.09 12.09
C LYS A 174 -15.64 14.80 11.34
N TYR A 175 -16.30 14.13 10.40
CA TYR A 175 -17.43 14.66 9.65
C TYR A 175 -18.59 15.01 10.59
N ASN A 176 -19.00 14.06 11.45
CA ASN A 176 -20.06 14.29 12.44
C ASN A 176 -19.73 15.46 13.39
N TYR A 177 -18.47 15.54 13.88
CA TYR A 177 -18.01 16.67 14.70
C TYR A 177 -18.11 18.01 13.98
N ILE A 178 -17.81 18.05 12.70
CA ILE A 178 -17.87 19.24 11.86
C ILE A 178 -19.31 19.69 11.64
N GLU A 179 -20.24 18.75 11.36
CA GLU A 179 -21.67 19.05 11.20
C GLU A 179 -22.29 19.52 12.52
N GLU A 180 -22.02 18.81 13.63
CA GLU A 180 -22.54 19.17 14.97
C GLU A 180 -22.08 20.55 15.45
N ASN A 181 -20.91 21.03 15.00
CA ASN A 181 -20.34 22.31 15.42
C ASN A 181 -20.45 23.41 14.36
N ASN A 182 -21.17 23.20 13.26
CA ASN A 182 -21.35 24.18 12.16
C ASN A 182 -20.01 24.77 11.64
N ILE A 183 -18.97 23.96 11.55
CA ILE A 183 -17.63 24.41 11.11
C ILE A 183 -17.63 24.55 9.60
N ASN A 184 -17.36 25.76 9.10
CA ASN A 184 -17.29 26.04 7.66
C ASN A 184 -16.03 25.42 7.04
N ASN A 185 -16.19 24.25 6.40
CA ASN A 185 -15.13 23.46 5.82
C ASN A 185 -14.47 24.09 4.58
N ASP A 186 -15.17 24.93 3.84
CA ASP A 186 -14.66 25.49 2.57
C ASP A 186 -13.42 26.37 2.78
N LYS A 187 -13.33 27.05 3.89
CA LYS A 187 -12.18 27.88 4.23
C LYS A 187 -10.97 27.02 4.62
N ILE A 188 -11.18 26.04 5.50
CA ILE A 188 -10.11 25.12 5.95
C ILE A 188 -9.56 24.30 4.78
N TYR A 189 -10.43 23.86 3.86
CA TYR A 189 -10.02 23.13 2.67
C TYR A 189 -9.20 23.98 1.69
N LYS A 190 -9.55 25.25 1.52
CA LYS A 190 -8.78 26.20 0.70
C LYS A 190 -7.41 26.50 1.32
N ASP A 191 -7.35 26.74 2.61
CA ASP A 191 -6.11 27.01 3.33
C ASP A 191 -5.14 25.80 3.27
N ILE A 192 -5.66 24.56 3.39
CA ILE A 192 -4.85 23.32 3.23
C ILE A 192 -4.36 23.17 1.78
N LEU A 193 -5.19 23.44 0.80
CA LEU A 193 -4.80 23.35 -0.62
C LEU A 193 -3.76 24.42 -1.02
N GLU A 194 -3.74 25.57 -0.39
CA GLU A 194 -2.70 26.60 -0.59
C GLU A 194 -1.36 26.16 0.01
N LEU A 195 -1.36 25.56 1.21
CA LEU A 195 -0.14 25.04 1.87
C LEU A 195 0.52 23.86 1.12
N VAL A 196 -0.20 23.17 0.26
CA VAL A 196 0.34 22.04 -0.54
C VAL A 196 0.90 22.50 -1.90
N LYS A 197 0.69 23.78 -2.29
CA LYS A 197 1.20 24.31 -3.57
C LYS A 197 2.59 24.96 -3.48
N GLU A 198 3.13 25.16 -2.28
CA GLU A 198 4.52 25.56 -2.02
C GLU A 198 5.43 24.31 -1.85
#